data_d60d398e8bdacadcf6fd563aefc80c43
#
_entry.id   d60d398e8bdacadcf6fd563aefc80c43
#
_cell.length_a   1.000
_cell.length_b   1.000
_cell.length_c   1.000
_cell.angle_alpha   90.00
_cell.angle_beta   90.00
_cell.angle_gamma   90.00
#
_symmetry.space_group_name_H-M   'P 1'
#
loop_
_entity.id
_entity.type
_entity.pdbx_description
1 polymer ?
#
loop_
_entity_poly.entity_id
_entity_poly.type
_entity_poly.pdbx_seq_one_letter_code
_entity_poly.pdbx_strand_id
1 'polypeptide(L)'
;MSAVPAPAVPLNEQALIYQWFRQQHWTPEAYLALSANTNFLMELSEGKLHIQPMPTLSHQRAVRRFVACVLAWFGQGDRGEVIFAPHPVRLWPGKYREPDAMVYLAAHRDRLGEQESGPPDLALEVHCPGTVRLDLVEKFEEYAQAGIAEYWMLDLQVGRLSVFTLSGTAYSLLGHFTAGQRVRSSILPGFEVSVDDMLRPEELDQR
;
A
#
# COMPACT_ATOMS: atom_id res chain seq x y z
N MET A 1 -5.03 34.20 21.63
CA MET A 1 -5.60 32.98 22.22
C MET A 1 -4.52 31.90 22.17
N SER A 2 -3.96 31.54 23.32
CA SER A 2 -2.92 30.51 23.41
C SER A 2 -3.57 29.13 23.20
N ALA A 3 -3.14 28.37 22.19
CA ALA A 3 -3.61 27.04 22.00
C ALA A 3 -3.16 26.18 23.20
N VAL A 4 -4.11 25.53 23.85
CA VAL A 4 -3.81 24.53 24.88
C VAL A 4 -3.18 23.35 24.19
N PRO A 5 -1.93 22.93 24.49
CA PRO A 5 -1.34 21.76 23.89
C PRO A 5 -2.16 20.53 24.32
N ALA A 6 -2.48 19.65 23.35
CA ALA A 6 -3.09 18.38 23.66
C ALA A 6 -2.20 17.60 24.64
N PRO A 7 -2.76 16.90 25.64
CA PRO A 7 -1.98 16.09 26.56
C PRO A 7 -1.21 15.03 25.76
N ALA A 8 0.11 15.08 25.81
CA ALA A 8 0.94 14.05 25.24
C ALA A 8 0.73 12.77 26.05
N VAL A 9 0.19 11.72 25.43
CA VAL A 9 0.18 10.38 26.04
C VAL A 9 1.65 9.98 26.25
N PRO A 10 2.06 9.60 27.46
CA PRO A 10 3.44 9.22 27.71
C PRO A 10 3.87 8.09 26.76
N LEU A 11 5.09 8.18 26.23
CA LEU A 11 5.62 7.16 25.30
C LEU A 11 5.56 5.74 25.84
N ASN A 12 5.65 5.56 27.16
CA ASN A 12 5.48 4.28 27.85
C ASN A 12 4.05 3.74 27.74
N GLU A 13 3.03 4.60 27.83
CA GLU A 13 1.62 4.17 27.70
C GLU A 13 1.29 3.82 26.26
N GLN A 14 1.77 4.56 25.28
CA GLN A 14 1.64 4.21 23.86
C GLN A 14 2.29 2.85 23.58
N ALA A 15 3.50 2.62 24.07
CA ALA A 15 4.19 1.34 23.92
C ALA A 15 3.40 0.18 24.56
N LEU A 16 2.77 0.39 25.72
CA LEU A 16 1.94 -0.59 26.37
C LEU A 16 0.66 -0.92 25.59
N ILE A 17 0.02 0.10 24.99
CA ILE A 17 -1.15 -0.07 24.11
C ILE A 17 -0.77 -0.90 22.88
N TYR A 18 0.32 -0.55 22.20
CA TYR A 18 0.82 -1.32 21.05
C TYR A 18 1.19 -2.76 21.44
N GLN A 19 1.83 -2.94 22.59
CA GLN A 19 2.17 -4.28 23.10
C GLN A 19 0.91 -5.10 23.41
N TRP A 20 -0.11 -4.49 24.00
CA TRP A 20 -1.40 -5.13 24.28
C TRP A 20 -2.08 -5.61 23.00
N PHE A 21 -2.16 -4.77 21.96
CA PHE A 21 -2.70 -5.14 20.65
C PHE A 21 -1.96 -6.34 20.04
N ARG A 22 -0.64 -6.39 20.17
CA ARG A 22 0.20 -7.48 19.64
C ARG A 22 0.07 -8.79 20.42
N GLN A 23 -0.33 -8.75 21.67
CA GLN A 23 -0.46 -9.93 22.53
C GLN A 23 -1.82 -10.63 22.42
N GLN A 24 -2.83 -9.96 21.88
CA GLN A 24 -4.15 -10.54 21.67
C GLN A 24 -4.15 -11.42 20.42
N HIS A 25 -4.96 -12.46 20.42
CA HIS A 25 -5.28 -13.22 19.22
C HIS A 25 -6.54 -12.62 18.60
N TRP A 26 -6.41 -12.06 17.39
CA TRP A 26 -7.47 -11.37 16.68
C TRP A 26 -8.11 -12.28 15.65
N THR A 27 -9.45 -12.32 15.63
CA THR A 27 -10.18 -12.94 14.53
C THR A 27 -10.33 -11.93 13.38
N PRO A 28 -10.58 -12.41 12.16
CA PRO A 28 -10.89 -11.54 11.02
C PRO A 28 -12.02 -10.55 11.31
N GLU A 29 -13.09 -11.01 11.94
CA GLU A 29 -14.27 -10.19 12.26
C GLU A 29 -13.93 -9.08 13.27
N ALA A 30 -13.13 -9.40 14.30
CA ALA A 30 -12.69 -8.41 15.28
C ALA A 30 -11.74 -7.38 14.66
N TYR A 31 -10.85 -7.82 13.75
CA TYR A 31 -9.98 -6.93 12.98
C TYR A 31 -10.79 -5.98 12.09
N LEU A 32 -11.70 -6.50 11.26
CA LEU A 32 -12.53 -5.67 10.37
C LEU A 32 -13.42 -4.70 11.15
N ALA A 33 -14.00 -5.13 12.27
CA ALA A 33 -14.77 -4.25 13.14
C ALA A 33 -13.91 -3.14 13.74
N LEU A 34 -12.65 -3.43 14.12
CA LEU A 34 -11.72 -2.42 14.62
C LEU A 34 -11.28 -1.46 13.50
N SER A 35 -10.92 -1.98 12.33
CA SER A 35 -10.52 -1.19 11.16
C SER A 35 -11.62 -0.22 10.74
N ALA A 36 -12.88 -0.67 10.67
CA ALA A 36 -14.02 0.16 10.31
C ALA A 36 -14.33 1.29 11.32
N ASN A 37 -13.88 1.17 12.58
CA ASN A 37 -14.19 2.11 13.66
C ASN A 37 -12.99 2.92 14.16
N THR A 38 -11.85 2.80 13.51
CA THR A 38 -10.63 3.53 13.87
C THR A 38 -9.93 4.10 12.63
N ASN A 39 -9.03 5.04 12.84
CA ASN A 39 -8.19 5.60 11.78
C ASN A 39 -6.77 5.00 11.79
N PHE A 40 -6.58 3.84 12.37
CA PHE A 40 -5.29 3.17 12.36
C PHE A 40 -5.09 2.41 11.05
N LEU A 41 -3.90 2.53 10.46
CA LEU A 41 -3.44 1.64 9.42
C LEU A 41 -3.04 0.33 10.08
N MET A 42 -3.75 -0.75 9.79
CA MET A 42 -3.58 -2.04 10.48
C MET A 42 -3.65 -3.20 9.52
N GLU A 43 -2.83 -4.18 9.77
CA GLU A 43 -2.82 -5.45 9.05
C GLU A 43 -3.04 -6.60 10.02
N LEU A 44 -3.63 -7.70 9.55
CA LEU A 44 -3.81 -8.92 10.33
C LEU A 44 -3.01 -10.06 9.72
N SER A 45 -2.15 -10.66 10.53
CA SER A 45 -1.35 -11.81 10.13
C SER A 45 -1.34 -12.83 11.24
N GLU A 46 -1.83 -14.05 10.97
CA GLU A 46 -1.83 -15.16 11.91
C GLU A 46 -2.43 -14.81 13.29
N GLY A 47 -3.51 -14.04 13.29
CA GLY A 47 -4.16 -13.58 14.51
C GLY A 47 -3.44 -12.44 15.24
N LYS A 48 -2.41 -11.85 14.66
CA LYS A 48 -1.67 -10.71 15.22
C LYS A 48 -1.94 -9.45 14.43
N LEU A 49 -2.21 -8.35 15.14
CA LEU A 49 -2.32 -7.02 14.52
C LEU A 49 -0.93 -6.40 14.34
N HIS A 50 -0.71 -5.87 13.16
CA HIS A 50 0.43 -5.06 12.79
C HIS A 50 -0.05 -3.63 12.55
N ILE A 51 0.20 -2.73 13.49
CA ILE A 51 -0.15 -1.31 13.34
C ILE A 51 0.98 -0.63 12.59
N GLN A 52 0.63 -0.02 11.46
CA GLN A 52 1.56 0.69 10.61
C GLN A 52 1.79 2.13 11.10
N PRO A 53 2.99 2.69 10.94
CA PRO A 53 3.24 4.09 11.22
C PRO A 53 2.44 4.99 10.26
N MET A 54 2.07 6.18 10.73
CA MET A 54 1.42 7.17 9.86
C MET A 54 2.34 7.57 8.70
N PRO A 55 1.83 7.58 7.47
CA PRO A 55 2.62 7.91 6.29
C PRO A 55 3.08 9.37 6.30
N THR A 56 4.28 9.61 5.78
CA THR A 56 4.81 10.97 5.61
C THR A 56 4.14 11.69 4.44
N LEU A 57 4.29 13.01 4.37
CA LEU A 57 3.79 13.80 3.23
C LEU A 57 4.40 13.35 1.90
N SER A 58 5.70 13.01 1.89
CA SER A 58 6.37 12.51 0.66
C SER A 58 5.77 11.18 0.20
N HIS A 59 5.47 10.28 1.14
CA HIS A 59 4.77 9.03 0.87
C HIS A 59 3.39 9.29 0.24
N GLN A 60 2.55 10.10 0.89
CA GLN A 60 1.22 10.44 0.38
C GLN A 60 1.26 11.08 -1.01
N ARG A 61 2.26 11.91 -1.28
CA ARG A 61 2.47 12.51 -2.61
C ARG A 61 2.79 11.47 -3.68
N ALA A 62 3.64 10.50 -3.37
CA ALA A 62 4.00 9.41 -4.28
C ALA A 62 2.78 8.55 -4.61
N VAL A 63 2.01 8.12 -3.60
CA VAL A 63 0.76 7.36 -3.77
C VAL A 63 -0.23 8.14 -4.63
N ARG A 64 -0.49 9.42 -4.30
CA ARG A 64 -1.41 10.28 -5.05
C ARG A 64 -1.02 10.40 -6.53
N ARG A 65 0.27 10.51 -6.84
CA ARG A 65 0.77 10.62 -8.22
C ARG A 65 0.58 9.33 -8.99
N PHE A 66 0.88 8.20 -8.37
CA PHE A 66 0.60 6.90 -8.97
C PHE A 66 -0.89 6.75 -9.29
N VAL A 67 -1.76 7.02 -8.31
CA VAL A 67 -3.21 6.96 -8.49
C VAL A 67 -3.66 7.89 -9.62
N ALA A 68 -3.14 9.11 -9.70
CA ALA A 68 -3.46 10.04 -10.78
C ALA A 68 -3.05 9.51 -12.16
N CYS A 69 -1.88 8.85 -12.27
CA CYS A 69 -1.44 8.21 -13.51
C CYS A 69 -2.38 7.05 -13.92
N VAL A 70 -2.80 6.23 -12.96
CA VAL A 70 -3.74 5.13 -13.21
C VAL A 70 -5.11 5.67 -13.64
N LEU A 71 -5.63 6.68 -12.95
CA LEU A 71 -6.91 7.33 -13.31
C LEU A 71 -6.84 7.96 -14.72
N ALA A 72 -5.74 8.60 -15.06
CA ALA A 72 -5.53 9.15 -16.41
C ALA A 72 -5.50 8.03 -17.47
N TRP A 73 -4.90 6.89 -17.16
CA TRP A 73 -4.88 5.72 -18.05
C TRP A 73 -6.26 5.07 -18.18
N PHE A 74 -7.06 5.02 -17.11
CA PHE A 74 -8.45 4.58 -17.20
C PHE A 74 -9.25 5.45 -18.16
N GLY A 75 -9.02 6.77 -18.15
CA GLY A 75 -9.73 7.73 -19.01
C GLY A 75 -11.24 7.64 -18.82
N GLN A 76 -11.97 7.65 -19.94
CA GLN A 76 -13.43 7.49 -19.97
C GLN A 76 -13.88 6.02 -20.13
N GLY A 77 -12.92 5.09 -20.21
CA GLY A 77 -13.20 3.68 -20.43
C GLY A 77 -13.41 2.92 -19.13
N ASP A 78 -14.18 1.86 -19.19
CA ASP A 78 -14.38 0.92 -18.10
C ASP A 78 -13.21 -0.09 -18.04
N ARG A 79 -12.03 0.35 -17.61
CA ARG A 79 -10.82 -0.47 -17.55
C ARG A 79 -10.60 -1.12 -16.19
N GLY A 80 -11.23 -0.60 -15.12
CA GLY A 80 -11.05 -1.10 -13.77
C GLY A 80 -11.26 -0.02 -12.70
N GLU A 81 -10.67 -0.24 -11.55
CA GLU A 81 -10.74 0.65 -10.41
C GLU A 81 -9.38 0.73 -9.69
N VAL A 82 -9.05 1.89 -9.13
CA VAL A 82 -7.89 2.09 -8.28
C VAL A 82 -8.35 2.49 -6.89
N ILE A 83 -7.95 1.69 -5.91
CA ILE A 83 -8.18 1.93 -4.47
C ILE A 83 -6.83 2.24 -3.83
N PHE A 84 -6.84 2.98 -2.73
CA PHE A 84 -5.64 3.29 -1.96
C PHE A 84 -5.93 3.19 -0.46
N ALA A 85 -4.89 3.00 0.33
CA ALA A 85 -4.99 2.85 1.77
C ALA A 85 -5.69 4.05 2.45
N PRO A 86 -6.46 3.81 3.53
CA PRO A 86 -6.67 2.53 4.19
C PRO A 86 -7.80 1.72 3.54
N HIS A 87 -7.54 0.51 3.13
CA HIS A 87 -8.55 -0.45 2.70
C HIS A 87 -8.02 -1.89 2.83
N PRO A 88 -8.65 -2.75 3.66
CA PRO A 88 -8.18 -4.11 3.86
C PRO A 88 -8.28 -4.98 2.62
N VAL A 89 -7.19 -5.65 2.28
CA VAL A 89 -7.13 -6.70 1.25
C VAL A 89 -6.97 -8.04 1.93
N ARG A 90 -7.95 -8.91 1.77
CA ARG A 90 -7.88 -10.30 2.22
C ARG A 90 -7.09 -11.13 1.22
N LEU A 91 -5.86 -11.48 1.56
CA LEU A 91 -5.04 -12.37 0.74
C LEU A 91 -5.53 -13.81 0.83
N TRP A 92 -5.86 -14.28 2.03
CA TRP A 92 -6.52 -15.55 2.34
C TRP A 92 -7.17 -15.49 3.74
N PRO A 93 -7.93 -16.50 4.17
CA PRO A 93 -8.56 -16.50 5.51
C PRO A 93 -7.55 -16.23 6.63
N GLY A 94 -7.78 -15.17 7.41
CA GLY A 94 -6.92 -14.76 8.52
C GLY A 94 -5.68 -13.92 8.14
N LYS A 95 -5.50 -13.58 6.86
CA LYS A 95 -4.40 -12.73 6.37
C LYS A 95 -4.96 -11.51 5.64
N TYR A 96 -4.66 -10.35 6.19
CA TYR A 96 -5.07 -9.05 5.64
C TYR A 96 -3.87 -8.11 5.56
N ARG A 97 -3.74 -7.45 4.43
CA ARG A 97 -2.75 -6.39 4.18
C ARG A 97 -3.46 -5.13 3.69
N GLU A 98 -2.80 -3.99 3.82
CA GLU A 98 -3.29 -2.69 3.29
C GLU A 98 -2.22 -2.10 2.37
N PRO A 99 -2.16 -2.52 1.08
CA PRO A 99 -1.24 -1.93 0.13
C PRO A 99 -1.52 -0.43 -0.05
N ASP A 100 -0.49 0.37 -0.27
CA ASP A 100 -0.63 1.82 -0.45
C ASP A 100 -1.52 2.21 -1.64
N ALA A 101 -1.45 1.45 -2.74
CA ALA A 101 -2.42 1.53 -3.82
C ALA A 101 -2.63 0.17 -4.48
N MET A 102 -3.85 -0.05 -4.94
CA MET A 102 -4.34 -1.30 -5.51
C MET A 102 -5.08 -1.02 -6.82
N VAL A 103 -4.72 -1.74 -7.88
CA VAL A 103 -5.43 -1.66 -9.16
C VAL A 103 -6.18 -2.95 -9.41
N TYR A 104 -7.47 -2.84 -9.67
CA TYR A 104 -8.35 -3.94 -10.06
C TYR A 104 -8.79 -3.72 -11.49
N LEU A 105 -8.52 -4.69 -12.37
CA LEU A 105 -9.02 -4.67 -13.74
C LEU A 105 -10.54 -4.87 -13.77
N ALA A 106 -11.20 -4.36 -14.78
CA ALA A 106 -12.66 -4.50 -14.92
C ALA A 106 -13.14 -5.95 -14.86
N ALA A 107 -12.33 -6.89 -15.33
CA ALA A 107 -12.62 -8.33 -15.29
C ALA A 107 -12.62 -8.92 -13.87
N HIS A 108 -12.06 -8.20 -12.89
CA HIS A 108 -11.89 -8.67 -11.51
C HIS A 108 -12.58 -7.76 -10.48
N ARG A 109 -13.60 -6.99 -10.92
CA ARG A 109 -14.39 -6.15 -10.01
C ARG A 109 -15.16 -6.93 -8.96
N ASP A 110 -15.44 -8.19 -9.22
CA ASP A 110 -16.06 -9.11 -8.26
C ASP A 110 -15.22 -9.34 -7.00
N ARG A 111 -13.92 -8.97 -7.03
CA ARG A 111 -13.03 -8.99 -5.86
C ARG A 111 -13.22 -7.78 -4.94
N LEU A 112 -13.85 -6.71 -5.41
CA LEU A 112 -14.08 -5.51 -4.63
C LEU A 112 -15.24 -5.69 -3.66
N GLY A 113 -15.05 -5.25 -2.42
CA GLY A 113 -16.07 -5.22 -1.37
C GLY A 113 -15.98 -3.96 -0.55
N GLU A 114 -17.06 -3.62 0.14
CA GLU A 114 -17.19 -2.36 0.89
C GLU A 114 -16.25 -2.29 2.10
N GLN A 115 -16.06 -3.38 2.83
CA GLN A 115 -15.24 -3.42 4.04
C GLN A 115 -13.87 -4.06 3.82
N GLU A 116 -13.76 -4.96 2.87
CA GLU A 116 -12.55 -5.64 2.48
C GLU A 116 -12.63 -6.02 1.01
N SER A 117 -11.51 -6.11 0.34
CA SER A 117 -11.42 -6.63 -1.03
C SER A 117 -10.57 -7.88 -1.10
N GLY A 118 -10.73 -8.65 -2.17
CA GLY A 118 -9.78 -9.72 -2.52
C GLY A 118 -8.47 -9.15 -3.10
N PRO A 119 -7.51 -10.03 -3.49
CA PRO A 119 -6.22 -9.59 -4.03
C PRO A 119 -6.39 -8.74 -5.30
N PRO A 120 -5.70 -7.58 -5.41
CA PRO A 120 -5.70 -6.75 -6.62
C PRO A 120 -4.91 -7.40 -7.76
N ASP A 121 -5.00 -6.83 -8.96
CA ASP A 121 -4.15 -7.21 -10.08
C ASP A 121 -2.74 -6.61 -9.96
N LEU A 122 -2.66 -5.36 -9.47
CA LEU A 122 -1.41 -4.69 -9.17
C LEU A 122 -1.47 -4.08 -7.76
N ALA A 123 -0.42 -4.29 -6.97
CA ALA A 123 -0.20 -3.63 -5.70
C ALA A 123 1.03 -2.70 -5.78
N LEU A 124 0.90 -1.50 -5.22
CA LEU A 124 1.99 -0.56 -4.97
C LEU A 124 2.26 -0.45 -3.48
N GLU A 125 3.53 -0.54 -3.10
CA GLU A 125 4.04 -0.16 -1.78
C GLU A 125 5.07 0.96 -1.91
N VAL A 126 4.96 1.97 -1.07
CA VAL A 126 5.86 3.13 -1.02
C VAL A 126 6.63 3.10 0.29
N HIS A 127 7.93 2.90 0.19
CA HIS A 127 8.80 2.80 1.36
C HIS A 127 9.45 4.13 1.70
N CYS A 128 9.34 4.49 2.99
CA CYS A 128 10.05 5.61 3.60
C CYS A 128 11.24 5.10 4.44
N PRO A 129 12.23 5.96 4.75
CA PRO A 129 13.31 5.60 5.67
C PRO A 129 12.74 5.10 7.00
N GLY A 130 13.13 3.89 7.41
CA GLY A 130 12.73 3.31 8.70
C GLY A 130 11.67 2.20 8.64
N THR A 131 11.08 1.89 7.48
CA THR A 131 10.26 0.69 7.31
C THR A 131 11.13 -0.57 7.29
N VAL A 132 10.79 -1.50 8.15
CA VAL A 132 11.65 -2.64 8.46
C VAL A 132 11.71 -3.61 7.28
N ARG A 133 12.92 -3.96 6.89
CA ARG A 133 13.26 -4.89 5.80
C ARG A 133 12.55 -6.25 5.86
N LEU A 134 12.09 -6.68 7.03
CA LEU A 134 11.31 -7.91 7.24
C LEU A 134 9.91 -7.83 6.62
N ASP A 135 9.25 -6.68 6.75
CA ASP A 135 7.90 -6.47 6.21
C ASP A 135 7.89 -6.59 4.67
N LEU A 136 8.99 -6.15 4.03
CA LEU A 136 9.18 -6.24 2.59
C LEU A 136 9.28 -7.67 2.08
N VAL A 137 10.00 -8.53 2.81
CA VAL A 137 10.18 -9.94 2.41
C VAL A 137 8.88 -10.71 2.58
N GLU A 138 8.17 -10.50 3.70
CA GLU A 138 6.89 -11.16 3.95
C GLU A 138 5.85 -10.76 2.91
N LYS A 139 5.63 -9.46 2.67
CA LYS A 139 4.67 -8.99 1.66
C LYS A 139 5.01 -9.48 0.26
N PHE A 140 6.29 -9.55 -0.09
CA PHE A 140 6.73 -10.05 -1.38
C PHE A 140 6.28 -11.50 -1.62
N GLU A 141 6.48 -12.37 -0.65
CA GLU A 141 6.07 -13.77 -0.73
C GLU A 141 4.54 -13.92 -0.67
N GLU A 142 3.90 -13.17 0.23
CA GLU A 142 2.45 -13.21 0.44
C GLU A 142 1.67 -12.71 -0.78
N TYR A 143 2.12 -11.63 -1.41
CA TYR A 143 1.47 -11.11 -2.62
C TYR A 143 1.61 -12.07 -3.80
N ALA A 144 2.78 -12.72 -3.93
CA ALA A 144 2.95 -13.77 -4.93
C ALA A 144 2.03 -14.96 -4.68
N GLN A 145 1.94 -15.42 -3.41
CA GLN A 145 1.05 -16.50 -3.00
C GLN A 145 -0.43 -16.16 -3.22
N ALA A 146 -0.82 -14.90 -2.99
CA ALA A 146 -2.17 -14.42 -3.22
C ALA A 146 -2.53 -14.26 -4.71
N GLY A 147 -1.56 -14.38 -5.61
CA GLY A 147 -1.76 -14.27 -7.05
C GLY A 147 -1.86 -12.83 -7.56
N ILE A 148 -1.30 -11.85 -6.85
CA ILE A 148 -1.19 -10.47 -7.33
C ILE A 148 -0.23 -10.46 -8.51
N ALA A 149 -0.74 -10.12 -9.70
CA ALA A 149 0.00 -10.33 -10.95
C ALA A 149 1.21 -9.40 -11.10
N GLU A 150 1.14 -8.18 -10.56
CA GLU A 150 2.24 -7.23 -10.61
C GLU A 150 2.42 -6.51 -9.27
N TYR A 151 3.66 -6.44 -8.78
CA TYR A 151 4.01 -5.78 -7.53
C TYR A 151 5.03 -4.69 -7.78
N TRP A 152 4.70 -3.46 -7.38
CA TRP A 152 5.51 -2.26 -7.52
C TRP A 152 5.98 -1.78 -6.15
N MET A 153 7.28 -1.60 -6.00
CA MET A 153 7.91 -1.16 -4.77
C MET A 153 8.69 0.13 -5.02
N LEU A 154 8.20 1.25 -4.49
CA LEU A 154 8.84 2.55 -4.60
C LEU A 154 9.61 2.87 -3.33
N ASP A 155 10.93 2.91 -3.43
CA ASP A 155 11.83 3.33 -2.34
C ASP A 155 12.15 4.81 -2.50
N LEU A 156 11.57 5.65 -1.63
CA LEU A 156 11.77 7.10 -1.65
C LEU A 156 13.16 7.52 -1.17
N GLN A 157 13.85 6.69 -0.38
CA GLN A 157 15.17 7.00 0.15
C GLN A 157 16.24 6.97 -0.94
N VAL A 158 16.17 5.96 -1.81
CA VAL A 158 17.14 5.77 -2.89
C VAL A 158 16.58 6.20 -4.25
N GLY A 159 15.33 6.65 -4.31
CA GLY A 159 14.69 7.11 -5.54
C GLY A 159 14.54 6.00 -6.58
N ARG A 160 14.11 4.81 -6.18
CA ARG A 160 14.05 3.63 -7.05
C ARG A 160 12.69 2.98 -7.00
N LEU A 161 12.14 2.73 -8.20
CA LEU A 161 10.98 1.89 -8.39
C LEU A 161 11.41 0.49 -8.86
N SER A 162 11.08 -0.53 -8.09
CA SER A 162 11.30 -1.93 -8.44
C SER A 162 9.96 -2.53 -8.85
N VAL A 163 9.92 -3.19 -9.99
CA VAL A 163 8.71 -3.81 -10.54
C VAL A 163 8.93 -5.32 -10.64
N PHE A 164 7.97 -6.05 -10.10
CA PHE A 164 7.98 -7.51 -10.11
C PHE A 164 6.71 -8.02 -10.79
N THR A 165 6.86 -9.09 -11.57
CA THR A 165 5.75 -9.77 -12.25
C THR A 165 5.65 -11.20 -11.77
N LEU A 166 4.42 -11.67 -11.54
CA LEU A 166 4.17 -13.03 -11.10
C LEU A 166 4.42 -14.02 -12.25
N SER A 167 5.26 -15.01 -11.99
CA SER A 167 5.53 -16.11 -12.90
C SER A 167 5.33 -17.43 -12.15
N GLY A 168 4.24 -18.13 -12.45
CA GLY A 168 3.82 -19.29 -11.65
C GLY A 168 3.44 -18.86 -10.22
N THR A 169 4.22 -19.26 -9.23
CA THR A 169 3.96 -18.97 -7.81
C THR A 169 4.98 -17.99 -7.19
N ALA A 170 5.87 -17.42 -7.99
CA ALA A 170 6.91 -16.51 -7.50
C ALA A 170 7.04 -15.27 -8.37
N TYR A 171 7.50 -14.19 -7.76
CA TYR A 171 7.82 -12.98 -8.50
C TYR A 171 9.16 -13.08 -9.21
N SER A 172 9.18 -12.59 -10.45
CA SER A 172 10.38 -12.28 -11.23
C SER A 172 10.56 -10.77 -11.31
N LEU A 173 11.78 -10.31 -11.13
CA LEU A 173 12.09 -8.88 -11.28
C LEU A 173 11.99 -8.47 -12.76
N LEU A 174 11.05 -7.56 -13.06
CA LEU A 174 10.98 -6.91 -14.38
C LEU A 174 12.12 -5.88 -14.53
N GLY A 175 12.38 -5.12 -13.49
CA GLY A 175 13.48 -4.15 -13.46
C GLY A 175 13.50 -3.25 -12.23
N HIS A 176 14.65 -2.57 -12.09
CA HIS A 176 14.84 -1.44 -11.19
C HIS A 176 14.94 -0.18 -12.02
N PHE A 177 14.12 0.81 -11.70
CA PHE A 177 14.02 2.06 -12.45
C PHE A 177 14.28 3.26 -11.54
N THR A 178 15.01 4.25 -12.05
CA THR A 178 15.38 5.46 -11.33
C THR A 178 14.96 6.71 -12.12
N ALA A 179 15.26 7.89 -11.60
CA ALA A 179 15.00 9.16 -12.25
C ALA A 179 15.46 9.18 -13.73
N GLY A 180 14.69 9.80 -14.60
CA GLY A 180 14.90 9.81 -16.06
C GLY A 180 14.35 8.59 -16.79
N GLN A 181 13.89 7.56 -16.10
CA GLN A 181 13.38 6.33 -16.70
C GLN A 181 11.85 6.27 -16.67
N ARG A 182 11.29 5.51 -17.62
CA ARG A 182 9.87 5.21 -17.71
C ARG A 182 9.63 3.72 -17.46
N VAL A 183 8.54 3.40 -16.81
CA VAL A 183 8.15 2.05 -16.45
C VAL A 183 6.83 1.71 -17.14
N ARG A 184 6.78 0.54 -17.76
CA ARG A 184 5.56 -0.01 -18.34
C ARG A 184 5.06 -1.17 -17.51
N SER A 185 3.76 -1.17 -17.26
CA SER A 185 3.12 -2.34 -16.68
C SER A 185 2.99 -3.45 -17.71
N SER A 186 3.19 -4.68 -17.30
CA SER A 186 2.98 -5.88 -18.12
C SER A 186 1.51 -6.31 -18.16
N ILE A 187 0.72 -5.89 -17.18
CA ILE A 187 -0.69 -6.29 -17.02
C ILE A 187 -1.68 -5.18 -17.38
N LEU A 188 -1.23 -3.92 -17.45
CA LEU A 188 -2.03 -2.75 -17.81
C LEU A 188 -1.62 -2.27 -19.21
N PRO A 189 -2.26 -2.74 -20.30
CA PRO A 189 -1.81 -2.47 -21.66
C PRO A 189 -1.73 -0.97 -21.99
N GLY A 190 -0.52 -0.49 -22.32
CA GLY A 190 -0.26 0.93 -22.62
C GLY A 190 -0.12 1.83 -21.40
N PHE A 191 -0.21 1.31 -20.18
CA PHE A 191 0.11 2.08 -18.98
C PHE A 191 1.62 2.25 -18.86
N GLU A 192 2.03 3.49 -18.74
CA GLU A 192 3.42 3.86 -18.56
C GLU A 192 3.52 5.06 -17.61
N VAL A 193 4.45 5.02 -16.67
CA VAL A 193 4.71 6.10 -15.72
C VAL A 193 6.17 6.50 -15.74
N SER A 194 6.46 7.79 -15.62
CA SER A 194 7.81 8.29 -15.37
C SER A 194 8.15 8.16 -13.88
N VAL A 195 9.32 7.64 -13.56
CA VAL A 195 9.82 7.59 -12.19
C VAL A 195 9.95 8.99 -11.60
N ASP A 196 10.34 9.99 -12.43
CA ASP A 196 10.40 11.38 -12.00
C ASP A 196 9.04 11.91 -11.54
N ASP A 197 7.96 11.53 -12.24
CA ASP A 197 6.62 11.97 -11.86
C ASP A 197 6.22 11.40 -10.49
N MET A 198 6.67 10.22 -10.12
CA MET A 198 6.42 9.63 -8.80
C MET A 198 7.29 10.25 -7.70
N LEU A 199 8.53 10.65 -8.02
CA LEU A 199 9.52 11.15 -7.07
C LEU A 199 9.56 12.68 -6.94
N ARG A 200 8.98 13.43 -7.89
CA ARG A 200 9.11 14.89 -7.99
C ARG A 200 8.81 15.58 -6.64
N PRO A 201 9.75 16.38 -6.08
CA PRO A 201 9.40 17.30 -5.01
C PRO A 201 8.35 18.29 -5.56
N GLU A 202 7.28 18.55 -4.82
CA GLU A 202 6.46 19.70 -5.16
C GLU A 202 7.26 20.94 -4.84
N GLU A 203 7.47 21.81 -5.82
CA GLU A 203 7.79 23.20 -5.55
C GLU A 203 6.62 23.73 -4.72
N LEU A 204 6.86 23.94 -3.42
CA LEU A 204 5.95 24.74 -2.60
C LEU A 204 5.91 26.09 -3.29
N ASP A 205 4.76 26.42 -3.87
CA ASP A 205 4.50 27.74 -4.44
C ASP A 205 4.89 28.76 -3.36
N GLN A 206 6.00 29.46 -3.56
CA GLN A 206 6.46 30.52 -2.67
C GLN A 206 5.51 31.70 -2.89
N ARG A 207 4.33 31.64 -2.27
CA ARG A 207 3.43 32.78 -2.16
C ARG A 207 3.51 33.36 -0.75
#